data_d25a33dd23cd623d31b543a6f3b2f3af
#
_entry.id   d25a33dd23cd623d31b543a6f3b2f3af
#
_cell.length_a   1.000
_cell.length_b   1.000
_cell.length_c   1.000
_cell.angle_alpha   90.00
_cell.angle_beta   90.00
_cell.angle_gamma   90.00
#
_symmetry.space_group_name_H-M   'P 1'
#
loop_
_entity.id
_entity.type
_entity.pdbx_description
1 polymer ?
#
loop_
_entity_poly.entity_id
_entity_poly.type
_entity_poly.pdbx_seq_one_letter_code
_entity_poly.pdbx_strand_id
1 'polypeptide(L)'
;MSFFDMIQSFDTSVLEFIQNTFKCSFLDPIMAFFSYMGEMGLFWIAVGIVFIIFKKTRSMGVMMLVAMAIGFLVGEIGIKNLINRPRPFMVNIDYSARPSELNPDFGLNIAIPSGSSFPSGHSCSSLAAATVMLIKDKRFGIPALVLALLIVFSRLYNYVHYPSDVLCGIFLGVICAVVVVLVFKKTGLDNRLSPQKVKEG
;
A
#
# COMPACT_ATOMS: atom_id res chain seq x y z
N MET A 1 7.92 -14.29 -27.15
CA MET A 1 7.61 -13.31 -26.10
C MET A 1 7.92 -13.97 -24.77
N SER A 2 8.88 -13.43 -24.02
CA SER A 2 9.23 -14.01 -22.71
C SER A 2 8.13 -13.70 -21.69
N PHE A 3 8.12 -14.43 -20.56
CA PHE A 3 7.19 -14.15 -19.46
C PHE A 3 7.34 -12.71 -18.94
N PHE A 4 8.55 -12.20 -18.89
CA PHE A 4 8.82 -10.82 -18.49
C PHE A 4 8.27 -9.80 -19.49
N ASP A 5 8.36 -10.07 -20.81
CA ASP A 5 7.77 -9.19 -21.84
C ASP A 5 6.24 -9.12 -21.70
N MET A 6 5.59 -10.22 -21.33
CA MET A 6 4.14 -10.25 -21.09
C MET A 6 3.75 -9.38 -19.89
N ILE A 7 4.49 -9.47 -18.78
CA ILE A 7 4.24 -8.62 -17.60
C ILE A 7 4.45 -7.16 -17.94
N GLN A 8 5.54 -6.82 -18.63
CA GLN A 8 5.84 -5.45 -19.01
C GLN A 8 4.79 -4.88 -19.98
N SER A 9 4.32 -5.66 -20.93
CA SER A 9 3.25 -5.27 -21.84
C SER A 9 1.94 -5.01 -21.11
N PHE A 10 1.56 -5.89 -20.17
CA PHE A 10 0.40 -5.70 -19.29
C PHE A 10 0.54 -4.41 -18.46
N ASP A 11 1.67 -4.24 -17.80
CA ASP A 11 1.94 -3.07 -16.95
C ASP A 11 1.82 -1.77 -17.74
N THR A 12 2.43 -1.71 -18.92
CA THR A 12 2.39 -0.52 -19.80
C THR A 12 0.97 -0.24 -20.27
N SER A 13 0.26 -1.26 -20.77
CA SER A 13 -1.12 -1.09 -21.28
C SER A 13 -2.07 -0.57 -20.19
N VAL A 14 -1.97 -1.08 -18.95
CA VAL A 14 -2.82 -0.62 -17.85
C VAL A 14 -2.47 0.80 -17.43
N LEU A 15 -1.17 1.15 -17.38
CA LEU A 15 -0.76 2.52 -17.06
C LEU A 15 -1.21 3.52 -18.12
N GLU A 16 -1.05 3.20 -19.39
CA GLU A 16 -1.53 4.03 -20.51
C GLU A 16 -3.05 4.21 -20.45
N PHE A 17 -3.80 3.15 -20.17
CA PHE A 17 -5.24 3.25 -19.98
C PHE A 17 -5.60 4.20 -18.85
N ILE A 18 -4.92 4.10 -17.68
CA ILE A 18 -5.17 4.98 -16.54
C ILE A 18 -4.85 6.45 -16.89
N GLN A 19 -3.71 6.70 -17.54
CA GLN A 19 -3.32 8.06 -17.95
C GLN A 19 -4.31 8.65 -18.95
N ASN A 20 -4.69 7.91 -19.97
CA ASN A 20 -5.59 8.40 -21.02
C ASN A 20 -7.05 8.57 -20.56
N THR A 21 -7.48 7.81 -19.54
CA THR A 21 -8.88 7.79 -19.10
C THR A 21 -9.14 8.70 -17.90
N PHE A 22 -8.24 8.67 -16.90
CA PHE A 22 -8.49 9.30 -15.61
C PHE A 22 -7.65 10.56 -15.35
N LYS A 23 -6.53 10.76 -16.06
CA LYS A 23 -5.64 11.89 -15.83
C LYS A 23 -6.34 13.20 -16.18
N CYS A 24 -6.52 14.04 -15.15
CA CYS A 24 -7.09 15.38 -15.33
C CYS A 24 -6.72 16.29 -14.15
N SER A 25 -6.71 17.60 -14.39
CA SER A 25 -6.34 18.61 -13.39
C SER A 25 -7.22 18.61 -12.13
N PHE A 26 -8.44 18.10 -12.21
CA PHE A 26 -9.33 17.94 -11.04
C PHE A 26 -8.88 16.80 -10.12
N LEU A 27 -8.48 15.65 -10.69
CA LEU A 27 -8.06 14.48 -9.92
C LEU A 27 -6.61 14.58 -9.43
N ASP A 28 -5.77 15.39 -10.07
CA ASP A 28 -4.35 15.52 -9.71
C ASP A 28 -4.11 15.81 -8.22
N PRO A 29 -4.71 16.87 -7.62
CA PRO A 29 -4.51 17.13 -6.21
C PRO A 29 -5.13 16.08 -5.29
N ILE A 30 -6.21 15.43 -5.72
CA ILE A 30 -6.89 14.38 -4.96
C ILE A 30 -5.98 13.14 -4.89
N MET A 31 -5.42 12.72 -6.01
CA MET A 31 -4.54 11.57 -6.08
C MET A 31 -3.18 11.84 -5.40
N ALA A 32 -2.68 13.07 -5.46
CA ALA A 32 -1.53 13.48 -4.68
C ALA A 32 -1.81 13.36 -3.16
N PHE A 33 -2.96 13.84 -2.70
CA PHE A 33 -3.36 13.74 -1.29
C PHE A 33 -3.40 12.28 -0.81
N PHE A 34 -4.05 11.36 -1.54
CA PHE A 34 -4.08 9.95 -1.15
C PHE A 34 -2.68 9.32 -1.20
N SER A 35 -1.85 9.75 -2.12
CA SER A 35 -0.46 9.28 -2.19
C SER A 35 0.33 9.70 -0.95
N TYR A 36 0.23 10.96 -0.52
CA TYR A 36 0.88 11.43 0.71
C TYR A 36 0.33 10.77 1.98
N MET A 37 -0.97 10.50 2.04
CA MET A 37 -1.54 9.72 3.15
C MET A 37 -0.89 8.35 3.32
N GLY A 38 -0.52 7.70 2.22
CA GLY A 38 0.15 6.41 2.25
C GLY A 38 1.65 6.48 2.54
N GLU A 39 2.24 7.70 2.61
CA GLU A 39 3.68 7.88 2.73
C GLU A 39 4.23 7.23 3.99
N MET A 40 5.23 6.35 3.80
CA MET A 40 5.86 5.54 4.86
C MET A 40 4.88 4.78 5.77
N GLY A 41 3.61 4.69 5.41
CA GLY A 41 2.57 4.08 6.25
C GLY A 41 2.21 4.88 7.50
N LEU A 42 2.65 6.15 7.63
CA LEU A 42 2.50 6.98 8.83
C LEU A 42 1.05 7.14 9.27
N PHE A 43 0.13 7.33 8.32
CA PHE A 43 -1.29 7.37 8.61
C PHE A 43 -1.78 6.09 9.31
N TRP A 44 -1.42 4.93 8.76
CA TRP A 44 -1.81 3.64 9.33
C TRP A 44 -1.14 3.35 10.67
N ILE A 45 0.10 3.82 10.86
CA ILE A 45 0.79 3.75 12.16
C ILE A 45 0.03 4.58 13.20
N ALA A 46 -0.37 5.80 12.86
CA ALA A 46 -1.16 6.65 13.75
C ALA A 46 -2.50 6.00 14.13
N VAL A 47 -3.22 5.46 13.14
CA VAL A 47 -4.47 4.71 13.39
C VAL A 47 -4.22 3.49 14.30
N GLY A 48 -3.16 2.73 14.04
CA GLY A 48 -2.79 1.58 14.89
C GLY A 48 -2.50 1.99 16.34
N ILE A 49 -1.78 3.09 16.55
CA ILE A 49 -1.50 3.64 17.89
C ILE A 49 -2.79 4.04 18.58
N VAL A 50 -3.70 4.74 17.89
CA VAL A 50 -5.01 5.10 18.44
C VAL A 50 -5.78 3.85 18.87
N PHE A 51 -5.79 2.80 18.08
CA PHE A 51 -6.46 1.54 18.46
C PHE A 51 -5.81 0.86 19.68
N ILE A 52 -4.50 1.00 19.87
CA ILE A 52 -3.80 0.43 21.05
C ILE A 52 -4.24 1.11 22.35
N ILE A 53 -4.57 2.39 22.32
CA ILE A 53 -5.01 3.14 23.52
C ILE A 53 -6.30 2.54 24.10
N PHE A 54 -7.23 2.13 23.26
CA PHE A 54 -8.51 1.60 23.71
C PHE A 54 -8.46 0.08 23.92
N LYS A 55 -8.80 -0.40 25.12
CA LYS A 55 -8.75 -1.83 25.48
C LYS A 55 -9.50 -2.75 24.50
N LYS A 56 -10.62 -2.28 23.93
CA LYS A 56 -11.46 -3.08 23.00
C LYS A 56 -10.79 -3.30 21.63
N THR A 57 -10.01 -2.36 21.16
CA THR A 57 -9.38 -2.39 19.83
C THR A 57 -7.86 -2.62 19.88
N ARG A 58 -7.30 -2.72 21.09
CA ARG A 58 -5.86 -2.85 21.33
C ARG A 58 -5.21 -3.97 20.52
N SER A 59 -5.81 -5.16 20.55
CA SER A 59 -5.30 -6.30 19.78
C SER A 59 -5.27 -5.99 18.27
N MET A 60 -6.31 -5.35 17.74
CA MET A 60 -6.36 -4.93 16.34
C MET A 60 -5.23 -3.96 16.00
N GLY A 61 -5.00 -2.93 16.83
CA GLY A 61 -3.91 -1.98 16.62
C GLY A 61 -2.53 -2.63 16.64
N VAL A 62 -2.28 -3.53 17.60
CA VAL A 62 -1.00 -4.27 17.68
C VAL A 62 -0.83 -5.17 16.43
N MET A 63 -1.87 -5.92 16.04
CA MET A 63 -1.82 -6.76 14.84
C MET A 63 -1.52 -5.93 13.58
N MET A 64 -2.13 -4.75 13.43
CA MET A 64 -1.87 -3.84 12.30
C MET A 64 -0.39 -3.46 12.23
N LEU A 65 0.17 -2.96 13.33
CA LEU A 65 1.57 -2.52 13.36
C LEU A 65 2.54 -3.68 13.12
N VAL A 66 2.27 -4.87 13.68
CA VAL A 66 3.08 -6.07 13.45
C VAL A 66 3.02 -6.51 11.99
N ALA A 67 1.82 -6.56 11.38
CA ALA A 67 1.66 -6.94 9.98
C ALA A 67 2.37 -5.96 9.03
N MET A 68 2.26 -4.66 9.29
CA MET A 68 2.97 -3.62 8.54
C MET A 68 4.48 -3.73 8.70
N ALA A 69 4.98 -3.97 9.92
CA ALA A 69 6.41 -4.14 10.18
C ALA A 69 6.98 -5.36 9.43
N ILE A 70 6.29 -6.51 9.45
CA ILE A 70 6.69 -7.68 8.67
C ILE A 70 6.68 -7.38 7.17
N GLY A 71 5.61 -6.74 6.67
CA GLY A 71 5.52 -6.33 5.27
C GLY A 71 6.64 -5.38 4.84
N PHE A 72 7.03 -4.45 5.71
CA PHE A 72 8.17 -3.56 5.50
C PHE A 72 9.49 -4.33 5.44
N LEU A 73 9.76 -5.21 6.40
CA LEU A 73 10.98 -6.01 6.43
C LEU A 73 11.12 -6.90 5.19
N VAL A 74 10.04 -7.58 4.82
CA VAL A 74 10.05 -8.48 3.66
C VAL A 74 10.07 -7.69 2.34
N GLY A 75 9.21 -6.68 2.20
CA GLY A 75 9.03 -5.92 0.97
C GLY A 75 10.14 -4.91 0.71
N GLU A 76 10.31 -3.95 1.64
CA GLU A 76 11.26 -2.82 1.44
C GLU A 76 12.72 -3.24 1.64
N ILE A 77 13.01 -4.03 2.68
CA ILE A 77 14.38 -4.42 2.98
C ILE A 77 14.79 -5.68 2.20
N GLY A 78 13.89 -6.67 2.11
CA GLY A 78 14.19 -7.93 1.42
C GLY A 78 14.05 -7.82 -0.10
N ILE A 79 12.83 -7.85 -0.61
CA ILE A 79 12.53 -8.01 -2.04
C ILE A 79 13.02 -6.82 -2.87
N LYS A 80 12.85 -5.60 -2.37
CA LYS A 80 13.19 -4.38 -3.10
C LYS A 80 14.68 -4.28 -3.47
N ASN A 81 15.54 -4.69 -2.54
CA ASN A 81 16.99 -4.72 -2.76
C ASN A 81 17.44 -5.85 -3.70
N LEU A 82 16.64 -6.91 -3.83
CA LEU A 82 16.96 -8.04 -4.73
C LEU A 82 16.56 -7.76 -6.17
N ILE A 83 15.40 -7.13 -6.41
CA ILE A 83 14.83 -6.97 -7.75
C ILE A 83 15.29 -5.67 -8.41
N ASN A 84 15.44 -4.59 -7.64
CA ASN A 84 15.90 -3.28 -8.09
C ASN A 84 15.26 -2.78 -9.41
N ARG A 85 13.92 -2.88 -9.51
CA ARG A 85 13.16 -2.50 -10.69
C ARG A 85 13.10 -0.98 -10.84
N PRO A 86 13.42 -0.41 -12.03
CA PRO A 86 13.24 1.02 -12.28
C PRO A 86 11.75 1.39 -12.26
N ARG A 87 11.43 2.62 -11.91
CA ARG A 87 10.04 3.11 -11.85
C ARG A 87 9.52 3.49 -13.24
N PRO A 88 8.19 3.47 -13.47
CA PRO A 88 7.59 3.79 -14.76
C PRO A 88 8.04 5.14 -15.32
N PHE A 89 8.07 6.18 -14.49
CA PHE A 89 8.50 7.51 -14.90
C PHE A 89 9.98 7.59 -15.28
N MET A 90 10.81 6.63 -14.86
CA MET A 90 12.23 6.58 -15.23
C MET A 90 12.49 5.93 -16.58
N VAL A 91 11.60 5.06 -17.04
CA VAL A 91 11.81 4.23 -18.25
C VAL A 91 11.07 4.79 -19.46
N ASN A 92 9.89 5.35 -19.24
CA ASN A 92 8.98 5.78 -20.32
C ASN A 92 9.12 7.28 -20.64
N ILE A 93 10.04 7.97 -20.03
CA ILE A 93 10.35 9.36 -20.34
C ILE A 93 11.56 9.38 -21.23
N ASP A 94 11.47 10.12 -22.34
CA ASP A 94 12.64 10.47 -23.14
C ASP A 94 13.59 11.31 -22.26
N TYR A 95 14.64 10.67 -21.76
CA TYR A 95 15.66 11.32 -20.94
C TYR A 95 16.44 12.41 -21.65
N SER A 96 16.21 12.66 -22.94
CA SER A 96 16.70 13.84 -23.65
C SER A 96 16.06 15.12 -23.12
N ALA A 97 14.87 15.04 -22.53
CA ALA A 97 14.24 16.15 -21.83
C ALA A 97 14.85 16.34 -20.43
N ARG A 98 15.29 17.54 -20.12
CA ARG A 98 15.80 17.87 -18.79
C ARG A 98 14.74 17.68 -17.71
N PRO A 99 15.10 17.38 -16.42
CA PRO A 99 14.14 17.24 -15.33
C PRO A 99 13.19 18.43 -15.14
N SER A 100 13.59 19.62 -15.57
CA SER A 100 12.74 20.83 -15.63
C SER A 100 11.78 20.85 -16.81
N GLU A 101 12.00 19.98 -17.80
CA GLU A 101 11.20 19.76 -19.01
C GLU A 101 10.47 18.40 -18.93
N LEU A 102 10.80 17.59 -17.95
CA LEU A 102 9.98 16.51 -17.46
C LEU A 102 8.69 17.16 -17.00
N ASN A 103 7.84 17.28 -17.99
CA ASN A 103 6.62 18.05 -18.00
C ASN A 103 6.02 18.05 -16.60
N PRO A 104 5.80 19.22 -15.97
CA PRO A 104 4.91 19.29 -14.82
C PRO A 104 3.58 18.61 -15.13
N ASP A 105 3.23 18.42 -16.41
CA ASP A 105 2.08 17.68 -16.92
C ASP A 105 2.21 16.15 -16.78
N PHE A 106 3.40 15.58 -16.52
CA PHE A 106 3.47 14.20 -16.02
C PHE A 106 2.89 14.10 -14.61
N GLY A 107 2.45 15.27 -14.06
CA GLY A 107 1.63 15.32 -12.86
C GLY A 107 2.22 14.51 -11.71
N LEU A 108 3.55 14.50 -11.59
CA LEU A 108 4.18 14.16 -10.34
C LEU A 108 3.92 15.33 -9.36
N ASN A 109 2.64 15.50 -9.03
CA ASN A 109 2.22 16.38 -7.94
C ASN A 109 2.72 15.90 -6.57
N ILE A 110 3.58 14.88 -6.60
CA ILE A 110 4.22 14.26 -5.44
C ILE A 110 5.73 14.33 -5.62
N ALA A 111 6.45 14.37 -4.51
CA ALA A 111 7.90 14.25 -4.51
C ALA A 111 8.33 12.97 -5.24
N ILE A 112 9.36 13.07 -6.09
CA ILE A 112 9.89 11.94 -6.85
C ILE A 112 10.38 10.86 -5.87
N PRO A 113 9.73 9.69 -5.84
CA PRO A 113 10.14 8.64 -4.91
C PRO A 113 11.49 8.04 -5.34
N SER A 114 12.39 7.87 -4.38
CA SER A 114 13.69 7.21 -4.60
C SER A 114 13.57 5.68 -4.59
N GLY A 115 14.59 5.02 -5.13
CA GLY A 115 14.74 3.55 -5.06
C GLY A 115 13.82 2.76 -5.99
N SER A 116 13.89 1.42 -5.85
CA SER A 116 13.19 0.45 -6.67
C SER A 116 11.66 0.60 -6.62
N SER A 117 10.98 0.28 -7.73
CA SER A 117 9.51 0.30 -7.79
C SER A 117 8.87 -0.94 -7.18
N PHE A 118 9.52 -2.10 -7.21
CA PHE A 118 8.93 -3.38 -6.82
C PHE A 118 9.44 -3.86 -5.46
N PRO A 119 8.52 -4.33 -4.59
CA PRO A 119 7.07 -4.16 -4.63
C PRO A 119 6.63 -2.79 -4.12
N SER A 120 5.33 -2.44 -4.30
CA SER A 120 4.79 -1.18 -3.79
C SER A 120 4.60 -1.21 -2.27
N GLY A 121 5.40 -0.41 -1.54
CA GLY A 121 5.30 -0.29 -0.08
C GLY A 121 4.00 0.34 0.40
N HIS A 122 3.47 1.33 -0.33
CA HIS A 122 2.16 1.93 -0.07
C HIS A 122 1.04 0.89 -0.13
N SER A 123 1.07 0.02 -1.15
CA SER A 123 0.08 -1.05 -1.31
C SER A 123 0.21 -2.07 -0.18
N CYS A 124 1.43 -2.47 0.15
CA CYS A 124 1.68 -3.44 1.22
C CYS A 124 1.18 -2.94 2.58
N SER A 125 1.60 -1.75 3.02
CA SER A 125 1.21 -1.19 4.31
C SER A 125 -0.29 -0.94 4.41
N SER A 126 -0.91 -0.37 3.35
CA SER A 126 -2.34 -0.07 3.35
C SER A 126 -3.20 -1.33 3.40
N LEU A 127 -2.85 -2.36 2.60
CA LEU A 127 -3.61 -3.60 2.63
C LEU A 127 -3.33 -4.43 3.88
N ALA A 128 -2.12 -4.39 4.45
CA ALA A 128 -1.85 -5.02 5.74
C ALA A 128 -2.75 -4.44 6.85
N ALA A 129 -2.81 -3.11 6.96
CA ALA A 129 -3.64 -2.43 7.95
C ALA A 129 -5.14 -2.69 7.71
N ALA A 130 -5.63 -2.46 6.49
CA ALA A 130 -7.04 -2.61 6.15
C ALA A 130 -7.53 -4.06 6.32
N THR A 131 -6.72 -5.06 5.97
CA THR A 131 -7.06 -6.48 6.11
C THR A 131 -7.19 -6.89 7.58
N VAL A 132 -6.26 -6.46 8.45
CA VAL A 132 -6.40 -6.72 9.90
C VAL A 132 -7.71 -6.12 10.41
N MET A 133 -8.00 -4.85 10.10
CA MET A 133 -9.24 -4.20 10.51
C MET A 133 -10.47 -4.95 9.98
N LEU A 134 -10.46 -5.36 8.71
CA LEU A 134 -11.57 -6.05 8.09
C LEU A 134 -11.87 -7.42 8.75
N ILE A 135 -10.84 -8.16 9.12
CA ILE A 135 -10.98 -9.44 9.83
C ILE A 135 -11.47 -9.25 11.26
N LYS A 136 -11.03 -8.16 11.93
CA LYS A 136 -11.36 -7.92 13.34
C LYS A 136 -12.71 -7.24 13.53
N ASP A 137 -13.00 -6.20 12.76
CA ASP A 137 -14.28 -5.47 12.81
C ASP A 137 -14.54 -4.80 11.46
N LYS A 138 -15.59 -5.26 10.77
CA LYS A 138 -15.99 -4.75 9.45
C LYS A 138 -16.35 -3.25 9.47
N ARG A 139 -16.75 -2.69 10.62
CA ARG A 139 -17.09 -1.26 10.76
C ARG A 139 -15.89 -0.37 10.48
N PHE A 140 -14.71 -0.79 10.92
CA PHE A 140 -13.45 -0.12 10.64
C PHE A 140 -12.83 -0.62 9.33
N GLY A 141 -12.94 -1.91 9.07
CA GLY A 141 -12.28 -2.57 7.94
C GLY A 141 -12.81 -2.16 6.58
N ILE A 142 -14.13 -1.96 6.43
CA ILE A 142 -14.70 -1.55 5.14
C ILE A 142 -14.24 -0.13 4.73
N PRO A 143 -14.36 0.91 5.59
CA PRO A 143 -13.81 2.22 5.26
C PRO A 143 -12.29 2.21 5.04
N ALA A 144 -11.56 1.43 5.85
CA ALA A 144 -10.12 1.28 5.68
C ALA A 144 -9.74 0.64 4.34
N LEU A 145 -10.49 -0.37 3.89
CA LEU A 145 -10.26 -1.00 2.59
C LEU A 145 -10.51 -0.02 1.44
N VAL A 146 -11.59 0.77 1.50
CA VAL A 146 -11.85 1.80 0.50
C VAL A 146 -10.70 2.81 0.44
N LEU A 147 -10.25 3.29 1.59
CA LEU A 147 -9.11 4.22 1.67
C LEU A 147 -7.81 3.57 1.15
N ALA A 148 -7.55 2.32 1.52
CA ALA A 148 -6.39 1.57 1.03
C ALA A 148 -6.41 1.45 -0.51
N LEU A 149 -7.56 1.17 -1.10
CA LEU A 149 -7.70 1.09 -2.56
C LEU A 149 -7.50 2.45 -3.24
N LEU A 150 -7.94 3.55 -2.64
CA LEU A 150 -7.67 4.91 -3.14
C LEU A 150 -6.17 5.23 -3.09
N ILE A 151 -5.49 4.89 -1.99
CA ILE A 151 -4.04 5.03 -1.87
C ILE A 151 -3.33 4.18 -2.93
N VAL A 152 -3.73 2.94 -3.11
CA VAL A 152 -3.19 2.02 -4.13
C VAL A 152 -3.37 2.58 -5.54
N PHE A 153 -4.58 3.02 -5.88
CA PHE A 153 -4.88 3.61 -7.18
C PHE A 153 -4.07 4.88 -7.43
N SER A 154 -3.87 5.71 -6.40
CA SER A 154 -3.06 6.93 -6.53
C SER A 154 -1.62 6.67 -6.99
N ARG A 155 -1.06 5.48 -6.70
CA ARG A 155 0.30 5.13 -7.12
C ARG A 155 0.40 4.86 -8.63
N LEU A 156 -0.64 4.27 -9.20
CA LEU A 156 -0.77 4.05 -10.65
C LEU A 156 -1.08 5.37 -11.36
N TYR A 157 -2.00 6.14 -10.81
CA TYR A 157 -2.39 7.46 -11.33
C TYR A 157 -1.20 8.43 -11.39
N ASN A 158 -0.39 8.47 -10.34
CA ASN A 158 0.81 9.31 -10.28
C ASN A 158 2.02 8.70 -11.02
N TYR A 159 1.84 7.59 -11.74
CA TYR A 159 2.85 6.96 -12.60
C TYR A 159 4.15 6.57 -11.90
N VAL A 160 4.07 6.21 -10.62
CA VAL A 160 5.25 5.89 -9.77
C VAL A 160 5.44 4.41 -9.48
N HIS A 161 4.44 3.58 -9.80
CA HIS A 161 4.47 2.12 -9.72
C HIS A 161 3.78 1.47 -10.90
N TYR A 162 4.23 0.29 -11.27
CA TYR A 162 3.55 -0.57 -12.22
C TYR A 162 2.38 -1.33 -11.54
N PRO A 163 1.35 -1.75 -12.31
CA PRO A 163 0.29 -2.62 -11.81
C PRO A 163 0.81 -3.88 -11.11
N SER A 164 1.82 -4.54 -11.66
CA SER A 164 2.43 -5.73 -11.04
C SER A 164 3.13 -5.42 -9.71
N ASP A 165 3.75 -4.23 -9.54
CA ASP A 165 4.32 -3.80 -8.25
C ASP A 165 3.23 -3.64 -7.19
N VAL A 166 2.11 -3.04 -7.60
CA VAL A 166 0.94 -2.81 -6.77
C VAL A 166 0.29 -4.12 -6.35
N LEU A 167 0.05 -5.03 -7.30
CA LEU A 167 -0.53 -6.34 -7.03
C LEU A 167 0.34 -7.15 -6.06
N CYS A 168 1.65 -7.17 -6.29
CA CYS A 168 2.57 -7.86 -5.38
C CYS A 168 2.55 -7.24 -3.97
N GLY A 169 2.53 -5.91 -3.87
CA GLY A 169 2.38 -5.22 -2.59
C GLY A 169 1.07 -5.56 -1.87
N ILE A 170 -0.05 -5.61 -2.60
CA ILE A 170 -1.36 -6.04 -2.09
C ILE A 170 -1.27 -7.46 -1.51
N PHE A 171 -0.79 -8.43 -2.30
CA PHE A 171 -0.66 -9.83 -1.87
C PHE A 171 0.22 -9.94 -0.63
N LEU A 172 1.36 -9.29 -0.61
CA LEU A 172 2.28 -9.29 0.53
C LEU A 172 1.58 -8.74 1.78
N GLY A 173 0.92 -7.59 1.68
CA GLY A 173 0.20 -6.97 2.80
C GLY A 173 -0.91 -7.85 3.35
N VAL A 174 -1.73 -8.44 2.47
CA VAL A 174 -2.81 -9.35 2.85
C VAL A 174 -2.26 -10.61 3.53
N ILE A 175 -1.21 -11.23 2.98
CA ILE A 175 -0.57 -12.42 3.57
C ILE A 175 -0.03 -12.10 4.96
N CYS A 176 0.71 -11.00 5.12
CA CYS A 176 1.23 -10.57 6.43
C CYS A 176 0.10 -10.38 7.44
N ALA A 177 -0.99 -9.71 7.06
CA ALA A 177 -2.15 -9.50 7.92
C ALA A 177 -2.80 -10.81 8.36
N VAL A 178 -3.09 -11.71 7.41
CA VAL A 178 -3.71 -13.00 7.70
C VAL A 178 -2.84 -13.84 8.63
N VAL A 179 -1.54 -13.95 8.34
CA VAL A 179 -0.59 -14.71 9.17
C VAL A 179 -0.56 -14.15 10.59
N VAL A 180 -0.44 -12.84 10.76
CA VAL A 180 -0.41 -12.20 12.09
C VAL A 180 -1.71 -12.47 12.85
N VAL A 181 -2.87 -12.29 12.21
CA VAL A 181 -4.17 -12.56 12.86
C VAL A 181 -4.27 -14.01 13.29
N LEU A 182 -3.86 -14.97 12.46
CA LEU A 182 -3.89 -16.40 12.79
C LEU A 182 -2.95 -16.72 13.96
N VAL A 183 -1.74 -16.18 13.97
CA VAL A 183 -0.78 -16.37 15.07
C VAL A 183 -1.35 -15.82 16.38
N PHE A 184 -1.89 -14.61 16.37
CA PHE A 184 -2.46 -14.00 17.58
C PHE A 184 -3.65 -14.79 18.13
N LYS A 185 -4.51 -15.32 17.24
CA LYS A 185 -5.63 -16.19 17.65
C LYS A 185 -5.10 -17.50 18.25
N LYS A 186 -4.15 -18.17 17.58
CA LYS A 186 -3.61 -19.46 18.01
C LYS A 186 -2.86 -19.38 19.33
N THR A 187 -2.13 -18.28 19.59
CA THR A 187 -1.36 -18.07 20.81
C THR A 187 -2.18 -17.49 21.98
N GLY A 188 -3.45 -17.13 21.73
CA GLY A 188 -4.30 -16.48 22.73
C GLY A 188 -3.94 -15.01 23.03
N LEU A 189 -2.97 -14.44 22.31
CA LEU A 189 -2.58 -13.04 22.45
C LEU A 189 -3.73 -12.07 22.13
N ASP A 190 -4.60 -12.45 21.20
CA ASP A 190 -5.78 -11.68 20.84
C ASP A 190 -6.66 -11.41 22.06
N ASN A 191 -7.00 -12.45 22.81
CA ASN A 191 -7.84 -12.36 24.01
C ASN A 191 -7.13 -11.66 25.17
N ARG A 192 -5.80 -11.82 25.29
CA ARG A 192 -5.01 -11.16 26.36
C ARG A 192 -4.97 -9.64 26.15
N LEU A 193 -4.84 -9.19 24.91
CA LEU A 193 -4.76 -7.76 24.58
C LEU A 193 -6.12 -7.07 24.56
N SER A 194 -7.18 -7.76 24.15
CA SER A 194 -8.55 -7.26 24.10
C SER A 194 -9.50 -8.26 24.76
N PRO A 195 -9.54 -8.34 26.10
CA PRO A 195 -10.43 -9.26 26.80
C PRO A 195 -11.88 -8.99 26.43
N GLN A 196 -12.54 -9.99 25.84
CA GLN A 196 -13.99 -9.93 25.65
C GLN A 196 -14.64 -10.09 27.04
N LYS A 197 -15.58 -9.20 27.39
CA LYS A 197 -16.42 -9.43 28.57
C LYS A 197 -17.12 -10.77 28.36
N VAL A 198 -16.86 -11.73 29.25
CA VAL A 198 -17.70 -12.93 29.38
C VAL A 198 -19.11 -12.40 29.55
N LYS A 199 -20.02 -12.74 28.62
CA LYS A 199 -21.45 -12.53 28.86
C LYS A 199 -21.78 -13.48 29.98
N GLU A 200 -21.90 -12.95 31.18
CA GLU A 200 -22.62 -13.64 32.25
C GLU A 200 -24.05 -13.84 31.75
N GLY A 201 -24.42 -15.11 31.54
CA GLY A 201 -25.73 -15.53 31.09
C GLY A 201 -26.80 -15.41 32.18
#